data_14430c37e89956fdf9bf0e35ad6689ad
#
_entry.id   14430c37e89956fdf9bf0e35ad6689ad
#
_cell.length_a   1.000
_cell.length_b   1.000
_cell.length_c   1.000
_cell.angle_alpha   90.00
_cell.angle_beta   90.00
_cell.angle_gamma   90.00
#
_symmetry.space_group_name_H-M   'P 1'
#
loop_
_entity.id
_entity.type
_entity.pdbx_description
1 polymer ?
#
loop_
_entity_poly.entity_id
_entity_poly.type
_entity_poly.pdbx_seq_one_letter_code
_entity_poly.pdbx_strand_id
1 'polypeptide(L)'
;LQRLAVSPAFLPKPLLPIEKVSQMRYTGTMKIPADYTVIYTDEDIVVVSKRSGILIAADRYDADAPRLDLAVEKEFGKMYAVHRIDKDTSGLVLYARTPDAQRALSMQFEARSVQKVYHCLVNGHPLWKELHVDLKLLPDGDERHRTVVNKRTGKPSVTDFRLIGNCGPYSWLEARPRTGRTHQIRAHLRANGLGIVCDPLYSGNQKPVRLSDFKRRWNGDPLEERPLLSRLALHAYSLSVDHPRTGERMTFVAPYPRDLEAVRCQLAKAFKVDPLAVAAPI
;
A
#
# COMPACT_ATOMS: atom_id res chain seq x y z
N LEU A 1 16.46 30.62 -33.37
CA LEU A 1 16.18 30.77 -31.92
C LEU A 1 14.66 30.90 -31.71
N GLN A 2 13.93 29.80 -31.75
CA GLN A 2 12.51 29.75 -31.40
C GLN A 2 12.38 29.30 -29.92
N ARG A 3 11.85 30.20 -29.10
CA ARG A 3 11.47 29.87 -27.72
C ARG A 3 10.16 29.08 -27.75
N LEU A 4 10.21 27.83 -27.32
CA LEU A 4 9.02 27.01 -27.02
C LEU A 4 8.38 27.54 -25.74
N ALA A 5 7.13 27.99 -25.86
CA ALA A 5 6.29 28.40 -24.74
C ALA A 5 5.88 27.16 -23.92
N VAL A 6 6.25 27.15 -22.66
CA VAL A 6 5.81 26.13 -21.67
C VAL A 6 4.42 26.55 -21.18
N SER A 7 3.42 25.71 -21.45
CA SER A 7 2.06 25.85 -20.93
C SER A 7 2.04 25.66 -19.40
N PRO A 8 1.28 26.47 -18.63
CA PRO A 8 1.28 26.36 -17.17
C PRO A 8 0.59 25.06 -16.73
N ALA A 9 1.34 24.23 -15.98
CA ALA A 9 0.88 23.01 -15.39
C ALA A 9 -0.28 23.28 -14.41
N PHE A 10 -1.32 22.47 -14.51
CA PHE A 10 -2.45 22.38 -13.57
C PHE A 10 -1.91 22.05 -12.17
N LEU A 11 -1.89 23.03 -11.28
CA LEU A 11 -1.63 22.82 -9.86
C LEU A 11 -2.86 22.13 -9.22
N PRO A 12 -2.71 21.00 -8.53
CA PRO A 12 -3.81 20.42 -7.78
C PRO A 12 -4.22 21.34 -6.62
N LYS A 13 -5.53 21.48 -6.41
CA LYS A 13 -6.09 22.25 -5.29
C LYS A 13 -5.54 21.73 -3.96
N PRO A 14 -5.28 22.60 -2.97
CA PRO A 14 -4.79 22.21 -1.66
C PRO A 14 -5.82 21.34 -0.92
N LEU A 15 -5.34 20.26 -0.32
CA LEU A 15 -6.12 19.38 0.55
C LEU A 15 -6.44 20.12 1.86
N LEU A 16 -7.68 19.99 2.34
CA LEU A 16 -8.14 20.55 3.61
C LEU A 16 -7.34 20.00 4.82
N PRO A 17 -7.21 20.77 5.91
CA PRO A 17 -6.43 20.37 7.08
C PRO A 17 -7.00 19.14 7.78
N ILE A 18 -6.09 18.32 8.33
CA ILE A 18 -6.31 17.04 9.02
C ILE A 18 -7.18 17.13 10.30
N GLU A 19 -7.72 18.28 10.63
CA GLU A 19 -8.42 18.53 11.91
C GLU A 19 -9.77 17.83 12.09
N LYS A 20 -10.27 17.07 11.11
CA LYS A 20 -11.47 16.22 11.26
C LYS A 20 -11.17 14.75 10.97
N VAL A 21 -10.17 14.18 11.63
CA VAL A 21 -10.15 12.74 11.87
C VAL A 21 -11.15 12.49 12.99
N SER A 22 -12.37 12.09 12.65
CA SER A 22 -13.36 11.71 13.64
C SER A 22 -12.83 10.47 14.37
N GLN A 23 -12.25 10.69 15.56
CA GLN A 23 -11.93 9.64 16.51
C GLN A 23 -13.24 9.12 17.10
N MET A 24 -13.90 8.23 16.40
CA MET A 24 -14.93 7.41 17.01
C MET A 24 -14.24 6.41 17.93
N ARG A 25 -14.26 6.68 19.24
CA ARG A 25 -13.77 5.75 20.26
C ARG A 25 -14.67 4.52 20.26
N TYR A 26 -14.15 3.43 19.75
CA TYR A 26 -14.78 2.12 19.86
C TYR A 26 -14.63 1.65 21.33
N THR A 27 -15.69 1.77 22.15
CA THR A 27 -15.77 1.28 23.53
C THR A 27 -16.45 -0.10 23.55
N GLY A 28 -15.79 -1.11 23.04
CA GLY A 28 -16.24 -2.50 23.14
C GLY A 28 -15.06 -3.44 23.13
N THR A 29 -14.99 -4.34 24.12
CA THR A 29 -14.04 -5.45 24.17
C THR A 29 -14.40 -6.51 23.11
N MET A 30 -14.38 -6.16 21.82
CA MET A 30 -14.44 -7.15 20.75
C MET A 30 -13.05 -7.77 20.56
N LYS A 31 -12.96 -9.10 20.59
CA LYS A 31 -11.78 -9.81 20.11
C LYS A 31 -11.60 -9.43 18.65
N ILE A 32 -10.62 -8.56 18.36
CA ILE A 32 -10.28 -8.14 16.99
C ILE A 32 -9.90 -9.41 16.23
N PRO A 33 -10.57 -9.74 15.12
CA PRO A 33 -10.17 -10.87 14.28
C PRO A 33 -8.70 -10.74 13.90
N ALA A 34 -7.94 -11.84 13.97
CA ALA A 34 -6.49 -11.83 13.69
C ALA A 34 -6.14 -11.34 12.27
N ASP A 35 -7.12 -11.27 11.39
CA ASP A 35 -6.95 -11.05 9.95
C ASP A 35 -7.07 -9.61 9.50
N TYR A 36 -7.76 -8.76 10.27
CA TYR A 36 -7.91 -7.33 9.98
C TYR A 36 -8.21 -6.52 11.24
N THR A 37 -8.14 -5.21 11.11
CA THR A 37 -8.60 -4.23 12.11
C THR A 37 -9.57 -3.27 11.41
N VAL A 38 -10.71 -2.99 12.04
CA VAL A 38 -11.67 -2.00 11.52
C VAL A 38 -11.09 -0.60 11.71
N ILE A 39 -11.07 0.18 10.64
CA ILE A 39 -10.61 1.58 10.63
C ILE A 39 -11.81 2.52 10.68
N TYR A 40 -12.87 2.19 9.94
CA TYR A 40 -14.10 2.98 9.87
C TYR A 40 -15.26 2.10 9.46
N THR A 41 -16.46 2.41 9.96
CA THR A 41 -17.70 1.80 9.51
C THR A 41 -18.88 2.77 9.69
N ASP A 42 -19.78 2.75 8.73
CA ASP A 42 -21.11 3.39 8.81
C ASP A 42 -22.17 2.52 8.10
N GLU A 43 -23.27 3.11 7.66
CA GLU A 43 -24.36 2.39 6.97
C GLU A 43 -24.01 1.99 5.53
N ASP A 44 -23.05 2.66 4.88
CA ASP A 44 -22.72 2.51 3.46
C ASP A 44 -21.41 1.79 3.22
N ILE A 45 -20.41 1.98 4.11
CA ILE A 45 -19.04 1.49 3.90
C ILE A 45 -18.45 0.85 5.16
N VAL A 46 -17.51 -0.08 4.91
CA VAL A 46 -16.60 -0.62 5.93
C VAL A 46 -15.18 -0.49 5.40
N VAL A 47 -14.31 0.15 6.19
CA VAL A 47 -12.87 0.29 5.87
C VAL A 47 -12.08 -0.50 6.89
N VAL A 48 -11.26 -1.42 6.41
CA VAL A 48 -10.43 -2.28 7.27
C VAL A 48 -8.95 -2.16 6.90
N SER A 49 -8.09 -2.41 7.88
CA SER A 49 -6.66 -2.63 7.66
C SER A 49 -6.39 -4.13 7.63
N LYS A 50 -6.13 -4.66 6.44
CA LYS A 50 -5.86 -6.08 6.18
C LYS A 50 -4.45 -6.46 6.64
N ARG A 51 -4.30 -7.60 7.28
CA ARG A 51 -3.02 -8.26 7.52
C ARG A 51 -2.42 -8.75 6.18
N SER A 52 -1.09 -8.81 6.08
CA SER A 52 -0.40 -9.52 4.98
C SER A 52 -0.69 -11.02 5.02
N GLY A 53 -0.65 -11.66 3.86
CA GLY A 53 -0.85 -13.11 3.71
C GLY A 53 -2.30 -13.55 3.53
N ILE A 54 -3.26 -12.62 3.45
CA ILE A 54 -4.69 -12.92 3.29
C ILE A 54 -5.17 -12.40 1.93
N LEU A 55 -5.94 -13.22 1.22
CA LEU A 55 -6.60 -12.85 -0.03
C LEU A 55 -7.79 -11.91 0.24
N ILE A 56 -8.09 -11.03 -0.71
CA ILE A 56 -9.30 -10.17 -0.65
C ILE A 56 -10.55 -10.98 -0.98
N ALA A 57 -10.46 -11.87 -1.97
CA ALA A 57 -11.55 -12.70 -2.46
C ALA A 57 -11.00 -14.04 -2.93
N ALA A 58 -11.86 -14.95 -3.41
CA ALA A 58 -11.44 -16.27 -3.88
C ALA A 58 -10.32 -16.20 -4.92
N ASP A 59 -9.31 -17.01 -4.73
CA ASP A 59 -8.27 -17.29 -5.71
C ASP A 59 -8.64 -18.53 -6.51
N ARG A 60 -8.36 -18.50 -7.83
CA ARG A 60 -8.64 -19.65 -8.71
C ARG A 60 -7.69 -20.83 -8.50
N TYR A 61 -6.55 -20.59 -7.84
CA TYR A 61 -5.49 -21.58 -7.64
C TYR A 61 -5.45 -22.12 -6.20
N ASP A 62 -6.08 -21.42 -5.23
CA ASP A 62 -6.07 -21.79 -3.81
C ASP A 62 -7.43 -21.43 -3.19
N ALA A 63 -8.38 -22.38 -3.32
CA ALA A 63 -9.76 -22.19 -2.87
C ALA A 63 -9.87 -22.13 -1.34
N ASP A 64 -8.93 -22.76 -0.61
CA ASP A 64 -8.95 -22.87 0.86
C ASP A 64 -8.13 -21.76 1.54
N ALA A 65 -7.48 -20.89 0.76
CA ALA A 65 -6.71 -19.80 1.31
C ALA A 65 -7.59 -18.87 2.19
N PRO A 66 -7.05 -18.37 3.31
CA PRO A 66 -7.75 -17.40 4.16
C PRO A 66 -8.18 -16.18 3.37
N ARG A 67 -9.47 -15.81 3.50
CA ARG A 67 -10.11 -14.76 2.72
C ARG A 67 -10.70 -13.67 3.61
N LEU A 68 -10.35 -12.43 3.27
CA LEU A 68 -10.81 -11.26 4.00
C LEU A 68 -12.32 -11.00 3.82
N ASP A 69 -12.86 -11.22 2.60
CA ASP A 69 -14.28 -11.04 2.34
C ASP A 69 -15.13 -11.89 3.29
N LEU A 70 -14.80 -13.18 3.43
CA LEU A 70 -15.52 -14.08 4.35
C LEU A 70 -15.38 -13.65 5.82
N ALA A 71 -14.19 -13.17 6.23
CA ALA A 71 -13.97 -12.71 7.59
C ALA A 71 -14.77 -11.44 7.90
N VAL A 72 -14.84 -10.49 6.95
CA VAL A 72 -15.61 -9.25 7.08
C VAL A 72 -17.11 -9.53 7.01
N GLU A 73 -17.57 -10.39 6.11
CA GLU A 73 -18.98 -10.78 6.00
C GLU A 73 -19.50 -11.47 7.27
N LYS A 74 -18.67 -12.23 7.95
CA LYS A 74 -19.05 -12.86 9.22
C LYS A 74 -19.38 -11.85 10.31
N GLU A 75 -18.74 -10.68 10.30
CA GLU A 75 -18.93 -9.62 11.30
C GLU A 75 -20.00 -8.60 10.89
N PHE A 76 -19.99 -8.20 9.61
CA PHE A 76 -20.78 -7.08 9.11
C PHE A 76 -21.96 -7.49 8.20
N GLY A 77 -22.13 -8.79 7.92
CA GLY A 77 -23.07 -9.30 6.93
C GLY A 77 -22.52 -9.14 5.51
N LYS A 78 -23.42 -9.25 4.51
CA LYS A 78 -23.04 -9.21 3.10
C LYS A 78 -22.28 -7.92 2.74
N MET A 79 -21.10 -8.06 2.15
CA MET A 79 -20.22 -6.97 1.74
C MET A 79 -19.90 -7.03 0.24
N TYR A 80 -19.63 -5.88 -0.34
CA TYR A 80 -19.29 -5.75 -1.75
C TYR A 80 -17.88 -5.16 -1.89
N ALA A 81 -16.95 -5.95 -2.43
CA ALA A 81 -15.60 -5.46 -2.72
C ALA A 81 -15.64 -4.43 -3.86
N VAL A 82 -14.96 -3.30 -3.68
CA VAL A 82 -14.84 -2.23 -4.68
C VAL A 82 -13.42 -2.12 -5.24
N HIS A 83 -12.43 -2.63 -4.54
CA HIS A 83 -11.04 -2.74 -4.99
C HIS A 83 -10.33 -3.90 -4.32
N ARG A 84 -9.08 -4.11 -4.71
CA ARG A 84 -8.23 -5.14 -4.11
C ARG A 84 -6.80 -4.65 -3.90
N ILE A 85 -6.12 -5.24 -2.91
CA ILE A 85 -4.67 -5.21 -2.75
C ILE A 85 -4.13 -6.65 -2.82
N ASP A 86 -2.83 -6.83 -3.06
CA ASP A 86 -2.23 -8.16 -3.18
C ASP A 86 -2.30 -8.95 -1.86
N LYS A 87 -2.23 -10.29 -1.93
CA LYS A 87 -2.21 -11.19 -0.78
C LYS A 87 -1.21 -10.73 0.27
N ASP A 88 0.03 -10.45 -0.14
CA ASP A 88 1.14 -10.11 0.76
C ASP A 88 1.21 -8.62 1.14
N THR A 89 0.44 -7.76 0.49
CA THR A 89 0.32 -6.35 0.85
C THR A 89 -0.59 -6.21 2.06
N SER A 90 -0.14 -5.44 3.07
CA SER A 90 -0.97 -5.05 4.22
C SER A 90 -1.62 -3.69 4.02
N GLY A 91 -2.64 -3.34 4.82
CA GLY A 91 -3.24 -2.01 4.86
C GLY A 91 -4.67 -1.94 4.33
N LEU A 92 -5.08 -0.76 3.89
CA LEU A 92 -6.47 -0.39 3.66
C LEU A 92 -7.16 -1.20 2.58
N VAL A 93 -8.35 -1.68 2.93
CA VAL A 93 -9.35 -2.25 2.04
C VAL A 93 -10.70 -1.64 2.37
N LEU A 94 -11.41 -1.18 1.34
CA LEU A 94 -12.75 -0.59 1.41
C LEU A 94 -13.77 -1.56 0.85
N TYR A 95 -14.84 -1.77 1.60
CA TYR A 95 -16.03 -2.51 1.19
C TYR A 95 -17.24 -1.59 1.19
N ALA A 96 -18.16 -1.82 0.27
CA ALA A 96 -19.50 -1.25 0.30
C ALA A 96 -20.46 -2.20 1.01
N ARG A 97 -21.45 -1.66 1.73
CA ARG A 97 -22.50 -2.43 2.42
C ARG A 97 -23.74 -2.62 1.57
N THR A 98 -23.92 -1.78 0.55
CA THR A 98 -25.08 -1.82 -0.35
C THR A 98 -24.64 -1.85 -1.82
N PRO A 99 -25.46 -2.36 -2.75
CA PRO A 99 -25.20 -2.30 -4.18
C PRO A 99 -25.03 -0.88 -4.72
N ASP A 100 -25.80 0.09 -4.20
CA ASP A 100 -25.72 1.48 -4.63
C ASP A 100 -24.41 2.12 -4.20
N ALA A 101 -23.96 1.89 -2.95
CA ALA A 101 -22.64 2.30 -2.49
C ALA A 101 -21.52 1.64 -3.30
N GLN A 102 -21.65 0.34 -3.64
CA GLN A 102 -20.68 -0.35 -4.50
C GLN A 102 -20.59 0.32 -5.87
N ARG A 103 -21.73 0.62 -6.51
CA ARG A 103 -21.77 1.29 -7.82
C ARG A 103 -21.08 2.65 -7.76
N ALA A 104 -21.45 3.49 -6.79
CA ALA A 104 -20.88 4.83 -6.62
C ALA A 104 -19.38 4.80 -6.39
N LEU A 105 -18.87 3.90 -5.55
CA LEU A 105 -17.45 3.73 -5.29
C LEU A 105 -16.72 3.15 -6.51
N SER A 106 -17.28 2.13 -7.18
CA SER A 106 -16.69 1.56 -8.39
C SER A 106 -16.48 2.61 -9.48
N MET A 107 -17.45 3.51 -9.68
CA MET A 107 -17.31 4.64 -10.60
C MET A 107 -16.13 5.56 -10.24
N GLN A 108 -15.89 5.81 -8.95
CA GLN A 108 -14.73 6.60 -8.49
C GLN A 108 -13.40 5.90 -8.81
N PHE A 109 -13.32 4.57 -8.61
CA PHE A 109 -12.12 3.79 -8.99
C PHE A 109 -11.89 3.78 -10.50
N GLU A 110 -12.94 3.64 -11.31
CA GLU A 110 -12.89 3.69 -12.77
C GLU A 110 -12.48 5.07 -13.28
N ALA A 111 -13.06 6.14 -12.72
CA ALA A 111 -12.73 7.53 -13.03
C ALA A 111 -11.34 7.95 -12.49
N ARG A 112 -10.67 7.10 -11.70
CA ARG A 112 -9.37 7.37 -11.04
C ARG A 112 -9.39 8.59 -10.12
N SER A 113 -10.52 8.93 -9.55
CA SER A 113 -10.66 10.01 -8.56
C SER A 113 -10.22 9.58 -7.15
N VAL A 114 -10.15 8.26 -6.90
CA VAL A 114 -9.65 7.67 -5.67
C VAL A 114 -8.14 7.89 -5.54
N GLN A 115 -7.71 8.52 -4.44
CA GLN A 115 -6.29 8.67 -4.14
C GLN A 115 -5.83 7.51 -3.24
N LYS A 116 -4.70 6.91 -3.61
CA LYS A 116 -4.08 5.78 -2.91
C LYS A 116 -2.64 6.12 -2.62
N VAL A 117 -2.24 5.95 -1.38
CA VAL A 117 -0.85 6.12 -0.95
C VAL A 117 -0.38 4.82 -0.32
N TYR A 118 0.72 4.32 -0.82
CA TYR A 118 1.42 3.16 -0.29
C TYR A 118 2.77 3.58 0.24
N HIS A 119 3.18 2.98 1.33
CA HIS A 119 4.56 3.06 1.81
C HIS A 119 5.25 1.72 1.55
N CYS A 120 6.48 1.77 1.07
CA CYS A 120 7.30 0.57 0.90
C CYS A 120 8.75 0.82 1.29
N LEU A 121 9.39 -0.24 1.78
CA LEU A 121 10.83 -0.29 2.02
C LEU A 121 11.48 -1.02 0.84
N VAL A 122 12.47 -0.41 0.21
CA VAL A 122 13.22 -1.00 -0.92
C VAL A 122 14.67 -1.26 -0.55
N ASN A 123 15.29 -2.24 -1.21
CA ASN A 123 16.73 -2.49 -1.12
C ASN A 123 17.48 -1.43 -1.93
N GLY A 124 18.58 -0.92 -1.35
CA GLY A 124 19.43 0.07 -1.98
C GLY A 124 18.88 1.50 -1.95
N HIS A 125 19.47 2.36 -2.75
CA HIS A 125 19.22 3.79 -2.75
C HIS A 125 18.87 4.26 -4.15
N PRO A 126 17.63 4.77 -4.37
CA PRO A 126 17.28 5.39 -5.64
C PRO A 126 18.12 6.67 -5.87
N LEU A 127 18.51 6.91 -7.11
CA LEU A 127 19.26 8.11 -7.52
C LEU A 127 18.33 9.32 -7.76
N TRP A 128 17.03 9.14 -7.57
CA TRP A 128 15.98 10.15 -7.77
C TRP A 128 15.27 10.46 -6.44
N LYS A 129 14.73 11.67 -6.34
CA LYS A 129 13.83 12.07 -5.24
C LYS A 129 12.37 11.78 -5.59
N GLU A 130 12.02 11.97 -6.85
CA GLU A 130 10.70 11.69 -7.41
C GLU A 130 10.87 10.94 -8.72
N LEU A 131 9.94 10.04 -9.02
CA LEU A 131 9.94 9.25 -10.24
C LEU A 131 8.51 9.03 -10.70
N HIS A 132 8.22 9.49 -11.92
CA HIS A 132 6.99 9.14 -12.63
C HIS A 132 7.23 7.93 -13.52
N VAL A 133 6.45 6.86 -13.31
CA VAL A 133 6.54 5.63 -14.10
C VAL A 133 5.24 5.43 -14.88
N ASP A 134 5.33 5.51 -16.20
CA ASP A 134 4.25 5.17 -17.14
C ASP A 134 4.72 4.01 -18.03
N LEU A 135 4.33 2.79 -17.66
CA LEU A 135 4.70 1.57 -18.36
C LEU A 135 3.47 0.71 -18.60
N LYS A 136 3.45 -0.02 -19.73
CA LYS A 136 2.42 -1.01 -19.98
C LYS A 136 2.76 -2.31 -19.28
N LEU A 137 1.83 -2.80 -18.44
CA LEU A 137 2.00 -4.00 -17.63
C LEU A 137 1.08 -5.12 -18.10
N LEU A 138 1.64 -6.32 -18.22
CA LEU A 138 0.94 -7.57 -18.53
C LEU A 138 0.94 -8.45 -17.28
N PRO A 139 -0.21 -8.63 -16.59
CA PRO A 139 -0.34 -9.63 -15.52
C PRO A 139 -0.11 -11.03 -16.07
N ASP A 140 0.41 -11.94 -15.23
CA ASP A 140 0.69 -13.32 -15.59
C ASP A 140 1.55 -13.42 -16.86
N GLY A 141 2.57 -12.58 -16.94
CA GLY A 141 3.34 -12.35 -18.16
C GLY A 141 4.60 -13.20 -18.29
N ASP A 142 4.92 -14.05 -17.32
CA ASP A 142 6.06 -14.98 -17.35
C ASP A 142 5.76 -16.29 -16.61
N GLU A 143 6.67 -17.26 -16.70
CA GLU A 143 6.55 -18.60 -16.09
C GLU A 143 6.38 -18.58 -14.56
N ARG A 144 6.72 -17.49 -13.91
CA ARG A 144 6.53 -17.28 -12.47
C ARG A 144 5.23 -16.56 -12.13
N HIS A 145 4.32 -16.43 -13.09
CA HIS A 145 3.04 -15.73 -12.95
C HIS A 145 3.18 -14.27 -12.46
N ARG A 146 4.30 -13.61 -12.81
CA ARG A 146 4.53 -12.22 -12.46
C ARG A 146 3.87 -11.27 -13.46
N THR A 147 3.56 -10.07 -12.99
CA THR A 147 3.29 -8.94 -13.88
C THR A 147 4.61 -8.42 -14.44
N VAL A 148 4.69 -8.33 -15.76
CA VAL A 148 5.90 -7.87 -16.47
C VAL A 148 5.61 -6.64 -17.31
N VAL A 149 6.65 -5.89 -17.65
CA VAL A 149 6.55 -4.79 -18.63
C VAL A 149 6.41 -5.38 -20.01
N ASN A 150 5.31 -5.04 -20.70
CA ASN A 150 5.07 -5.48 -22.07
C ASN A 150 4.47 -4.32 -22.89
N LYS A 151 5.29 -3.72 -23.75
CA LYS A 151 4.89 -2.55 -24.56
C LYS A 151 3.79 -2.86 -25.58
N ARG A 152 3.67 -4.13 -26.01
CA ARG A 152 2.78 -4.55 -27.09
C ARG A 152 1.38 -4.92 -26.59
N THR A 153 1.29 -5.76 -25.58
CA THR A 153 0.02 -6.32 -25.08
C THR A 153 -0.32 -5.86 -23.66
N GLY A 154 0.60 -5.20 -22.97
CA GLY A 154 0.38 -4.69 -21.61
C GLY A 154 -0.66 -3.56 -21.56
N LYS A 155 -1.31 -3.44 -20.42
CA LYS A 155 -2.28 -2.37 -20.14
C LYS A 155 -1.55 -1.14 -19.56
N PRO A 156 -1.93 0.10 -19.93
CA PRO A 156 -1.36 1.32 -19.39
C PRO A 156 -1.39 1.33 -17.86
N SER A 157 -0.26 1.66 -17.25
CA SER A 157 -0.09 1.60 -15.80
C SER A 157 0.81 2.75 -15.34
N VAL A 158 0.31 3.58 -14.43
CA VAL A 158 0.99 4.80 -13.97
C VAL A 158 1.14 4.78 -12.46
N THR A 159 2.36 5.04 -11.97
CA THR A 159 2.67 5.23 -10.55
C THR A 159 3.66 6.36 -10.36
N ASP A 160 3.35 7.27 -9.45
CA ASP A 160 4.28 8.29 -8.98
C ASP A 160 4.97 7.78 -7.72
N PHE A 161 6.29 7.89 -7.65
CA PHE A 161 7.11 7.54 -6.49
C PHE A 161 7.80 8.77 -5.93
N ARG A 162 7.93 8.83 -4.61
CA ARG A 162 8.71 9.83 -3.89
C ARG A 162 9.63 9.14 -2.88
N LEU A 163 10.90 9.50 -2.90
CA LEU A 163 11.86 9.09 -1.87
C LEU A 163 11.55 9.85 -0.57
N ILE A 164 11.24 9.10 0.48
CA ILE A 164 11.09 9.65 1.82
C ILE A 164 12.48 9.84 2.46
N GLY A 165 13.34 8.83 2.35
CA GLY A 165 14.72 8.92 2.80
C GLY A 165 15.46 7.59 2.77
N ASN A 166 16.78 7.70 2.75
CA ASN A 166 17.69 6.56 2.80
C ASN A 166 17.99 6.16 4.25
N CYS A 167 17.94 4.86 4.56
CA CYS A 167 18.10 4.36 5.91
C CYS A 167 18.95 3.06 5.92
N GLY A 168 20.27 3.22 6.02
CA GLY A 168 21.24 2.13 5.97
C GLY A 168 21.22 1.44 4.61
N PRO A 169 21.01 0.11 4.53
CA PRO A 169 20.97 -0.60 3.26
C PRO A 169 19.65 -0.43 2.51
N TYR A 170 18.69 0.33 3.07
CA TYR A 170 17.32 0.47 2.59
C TYR A 170 16.96 1.92 2.27
N SER A 171 15.82 2.09 1.59
CA SER A 171 15.17 3.39 1.42
C SER A 171 13.66 3.27 1.60
N TRP A 172 13.05 4.26 2.29
CA TRP A 172 11.60 4.42 2.37
C TRP A 172 11.09 5.17 1.16
N LEU A 173 10.09 4.62 0.50
CA LEU A 173 9.38 5.24 -0.61
C LEU A 173 7.89 5.38 -0.30
N GLU A 174 7.34 6.48 -0.78
CA GLU A 174 5.92 6.65 -1.00
C GLU A 174 5.60 6.32 -2.46
N ALA A 175 4.54 5.55 -2.68
CA ALA A 175 4.05 5.21 -4.02
C ALA A 175 2.57 5.62 -4.15
N ARG A 176 2.24 6.36 -5.20
CA ARG A 176 0.89 6.83 -5.55
C ARG A 176 0.46 6.24 -6.89
N PRO A 177 -0.13 5.03 -6.90
CA PRO A 177 -0.57 4.41 -8.14
C PRO A 177 -1.85 5.08 -8.65
N ARG A 178 -1.79 5.67 -9.85
CA ARG A 178 -2.94 6.26 -10.56
C ARG A 178 -3.82 5.19 -11.20
N THR A 179 -3.26 4.02 -11.48
CA THR A 179 -3.96 2.83 -11.97
C THR A 179 -3.87 1.72 -10.92
N GLY A 180 -4.52 0.56 -11.14
CA GLY A 180 -4.55 -0.54 -10.18
C GLY A 180 -4.35 -1.90 -10.85
N ARG A 181 -3.19 -2.13 -11.52
CA ARG A 181 -2.87 -3.45 -12.09
C ARG A 181 -2.27 -4.36 -11.02
N THR A 182 -2.47 -5.65 -11.19
CA THR A 182 -1.87 -6.67 -10.32
C THR A 182 -0.37 -6.41 -10.18
N HIS A 183 0.16 -6.44 -8.97
CA HIS A 183 1.57 -6.23 -8.63
C HIS A 183 2.19 -4.93 -9.20
N GLN A 184 1.39 -3.92 -9.53
CA GLN A 184 1.84 -2.73 -10.28
C GLN A 184 3.05 -2.04 -9.64
N ILE A 185 2.99 -1.70 -8.34
CA ILE A 185 4.07 -1.02 -7.62
C ILE A 185 5.34 -1.86 -7.67
N ARG A 186 5.22 -3.16 -7.43
CA ARG A 186 6.31 -4.14 -7.41
C ARG A 186 6.99 -4.24 -8.78
N ALA A 187 6.21 -4.38 -9.86
CA ALA A 187 6.69 -4.46 -11.23
C ALA A 187 7.35 -3.16 -11.69
N HIS A 188 6.77 -1.99 -11.34
CA HIS A 188 7.34 -0.68 -11.65
C HIS A 188 8.69 -0.46 -10.96
N LEU A 189 8.81 -0.77 -9.67
CA LEU A 189 10.07 -0.67 -8.95
C LEU A 189 11.12 -1.61 -9.53
N ARG A 190 10.75 -2.86 -9.84
CA ARG A 190 11.66 -3.82 -10.48
C ARG A 190 12.17 -3.32 -11.83
N ALA A 191 11.30 -2.74 -12.65
CA ALA A 191 11.67 -2.17 -13.95
C ALA A 191 12.66 -0.99 -13.84
N ASN A 192 12.69 -0.34 -12.66
CA ASN A 192 13.60 0.77 -12.34
C ASN A 192 14.79 0.34 -11.47
N GLY A 193 15.11 -0.95 -11.45
CA GLY A 193 16.30 -1.48 -10.76
C GLY A 193 16.15 -1.61 -9.24
N LEU A 194 14.96 -1.39 -8.68
CA LEU A 194 14.69 -1.49 -7.25
C LEU A 194 13.84 -2.72 -6.93
N GLY A 195 14.09 -3.37 -5.79
CA GLY A 195 13.27 -4.45 -5.26
C GLY A 195 12.71 -4.06 -3.90
N ILE A 196 11.40 -4.30 -3.69
CA ILE A 196 10.81 -4.16 -2.35
C ILE A 196 11.43 -5.23 -1.43
N VAL A 197 11.75 -4.83 -0.21
CA VAL A 197 12.34 -5.72 0.80
C VAL A 197 11.41 -6.91 1.06
N CYS A 198 11.98 -8.11 1.12
CA CYS A 198 11.27 -9.38 1.31
C CYS A 198 10.19 -9.67 0.25
N ASP A 199 10.28 -9.11 -0.96
CA ASP A 199 9.38 -9.46 -2.05
C ASP A 199 9.77 -10.82 -2.64
N PRO A 200 8.93 -11.87 -2.55
CA PRO A 200 9.27 -13.22 -3.00
C PRO A 200 9.32 -13.35 -4.53
N LEU A 201 8.71 -12.43 -5.27
CA LEU A 201 8.59 -12.51 -6.72
C LEU A 201 9.51 -11.54 -7.48
N TYR A 202 9.69 -10.31 -6.97
CA TYR A 202 10.35 -9.23 -7.71
C TYR A 202 11.69 -8.81 -7.10
N SER A 203 11.94 -9.09 -5.81
CA SER A 203 13.26 -8.85 -5.22
C SER A 203 14.21 -10.01 -5.53
N GLY A 204 15.41 -9.69 -5.95
CA GLY A 204 16.48 -10.69 -6.06
C GLY A 204 16.98 -11.17 -4.69
N ASN A 205 16.71 -10.42 -3.63
CA ASN A 205 17.10 -10.71 -2.26
C ASN A 205 15.85 -10.82 -1.38
N GLN A 206 15.51 -12.04 -0.99
CA GLN A 206 14.38 -12.36 -0.10
C GLN A 206 14.80 -12.39 1.38
N LYS A 207 15.98 -11.85 1.70
CA LYS A 207 16.53 -11.89 3.06
C LYS A 207 15.60 -11.14 4.03
N PRO A 208 15.19 -11.76 5.14
CA PRO A 208 14.45 -11.07 6.18
C PRO A 208 15.27 -9.91 6.75
N VAL A 209 14.58 -8.85 7.16
CA VAL A 209 15.22 -7.70 7.82
C VAL A 209 15.52 -8.06 9.28
N ARG A 210 16.78 -7.96 9.66
CA ARG A 210 17.25 -8.16 11.01
C ARG A 210 17.82 -6.87 11.60
N LEU A 211 17.85 -6.78 12.90
CA LEU A 211 18.44 -5.64 13.60
C LEU A 211 19.94 -5.55 13.34
N SER A 212 20.61 -6.70 13.26
CA SER A 212 22.04 -6.83 12.92
C SER A 212 22.39 -6.27 11.56
N ASP A 213 21.46 -6.23 10.59
CA ASP A 213 21.72 -5.73 9.23
C ASP A 213 22.11 -4.24 9.21
N PHE A 214 21.73 -3.46 10.24
CA PHE A 214 21.92 -2.01 10.22
C PHE A 214 22.27 -1.37 11.58
N LYS A 215 22.14 -2.08 12.70
CA LYS A 215 22.46 -1.54 14.02
C LYS A 215 23.95 -1.65 14.29
N ARG A 216 24.63 -0.51 14.32
CA ARG A 216 26.05 -0.45 14.73
C ARG A 216 26.20 -1.01 16.16
N ARG A 217 27.25 -1.82 16.39
CA ARG A 217 27.54 -2.46 17.67
C ARG A 217 26.40 -3.35 18.19
N TRP A 218 25.66 -4.01 17.25
CA TRP A 218 24.78 -5.08 17.66
C TRP A 218 25.60 -6.23 18.28
N ASN A 219 25.19 -6.70 19.45
CA ASN A 219 25.93 -7.68 20.26
C ASN A 219 25.05 -8.87 20.65
N GLY A 220 23.95 -9.12 19.95
CA GLY A 220 23.11 -10.29 20.17
C GLY A 220 23.73 -11.57 19.58
N ASP A 221 23.08 -12.72 19.83
CA ASP A 221 23.42 -13.98 19.20
C ASP A 221 22.80 -14.07 17.81
N PRO A 222 23.61 -14.22 16.71
CA PRO A 222 23.09 -14.35 15.35
C PRO A 222 22.17 -15.56 15.15
N LEU A 223 22.35 -16.63 15.93
CA LEU A 223 21.54 -17.86 15.81
C LEU A 223 20.17 -17.70 16.46
N GLU A 224 20.03 -16.82 17.44
CA GLU A 224 18.77 -16.55 18.14
C GLU A 224 18.05 -15.29 17.63
N GLU A 225 18.68 -14.53 16.73
CA GLU A 225 18.12 -13.28 16.24
C GLU A 225 16.85 -13.51 15.41
N ARG A 226 15.72 -13.05 15.92
CA ARG A 226 14.46 -13.06 15.19
C ARG A 226 14.39 -11.89 14.21
N PRO A 227 13.95 -12.13 12.98
CA PRO A 227 13.78 -11.06 12.00
C PRO A 227 12.71 -10.06 12.46
N LEU A 228 12.96 -8.77 12.21
CA LEU A 228 11.97 -7.71 12.39
C LEU A 228 10.86 -7.81 11.35
N LEU A 229 11.23 -8.17 10.10
CA LEU A 229 10.31 -8.31 8.98
C LEU A 229 10.75 -9.46 8.06
N SER A 230 9.82 -10.35 7.69
CA SER A 230 10.07 -11.49 6.80
C SER A 230 9.04 -11.60 5.64
N ARG A 231 8.22 -10.58 5.47
CA ARG A 231 7.20 -10.49 4.42
C ARG A 231 7.37 -9.23 3.58
N LEU A 232 6.71 -9.18 2.45
CA LEU A 232 6.68 -8.02 1.55
C LEU A 232 6.50 -6.70 2.33
N ALA A 233 7.50 -5.82 2.22
CA ALA A 233 7.52 -4.51 2.87
C ALA A 233 6.69 -3.48 2.08
N LEU A 234 5.41 -3.78 1.82
CA LEU A 234 4.45 -2.92 1.12
C LEU A 234 3.18 -2.79 1.94
N HIS A 235 2.75 -1.54 2.16
CA HIS A 235 1.59 -1.21 2.98
C HIS A 235 0.71 -0.17 2.29
N ALA A 236 -0.58 -0.48 2.10
CA ALA A 236 -1.60 0.45 1.65
C ALA A 236 -1.94 1.42 2.79
N TYR A 237 -1.20 2.53 2.84
CA TYR A 237 -1.16 3.43 3.99
C TYR A 237 -2.35 4.37 4.07
N SER A 238 -2.71 5.03 2.94
CA SER A 238 -3.83 5.97 2.92
C SER A 238 -4.72 5.76 1.69
N LEU A 239 -6.01 5.98 1.89
CA LEU A 239 -7.05 5.89 0.87
C LEU A 239 -8.01 7.08 1.01
N SER A 240 -8.18 7.87 -0.06
CA SER A 240 -9.14 8.97 -0.07
C SER A 240 -10.20 8.72 -1.15
N VAL A 241 -11.47 8.79 -0.74
CA VAL A 241 -12.66 8.59 -1.58
C VAL A 241 -13.72 9.63 -1.24
N ASP A 242 -14.66 9.85 -2.13
CA ASP A 242 -15.87 10.58 -1.79
C ASP A 242 -16.89 9.59 -1.24
N HIS A 243 -17.52 9.92 -0.11
CA HIS A 243 -18.49 9.05 0.53
C HIS A 243 -19.67 8.78 -0.43
N PRO A 244 -20.11 7.51 -0.63
CA PRO A 244 -21.03 7.15 -1.70
C PRO A 244 -22.41 7.80 -1.58
N ARG A 245 -22.87 8.15 -0.37
CA ARG A 245 -24.17 8.79 -0.12
C ARG A 245 -24.06 10.31 0.00
N THR A 246 -23.09 10.81 0.77
CA THR A 246 -22.98 12.24 1.08
C THR A 246 -22.12 13.03 0.10
N GLY A 247 -21.24 12.37 -0.66
CA GLY A 247 -20.25 13.02 -1.52
C GLY A 247 -19.11 13.70 -0.76
N GLU A 248 -19.06 13.62 0.57
CA GLU A 248 -17.99 14.21 1.38
C GLU A 248 -16.66 13.47 1.12
N ARG A 249 -15.58 14.24 0.92
CA ARG A 249 -14.24 13.67 0.76
C ARG A 249 -13.73 13.12 2.09
N MET A 250 -13.50 11.81 2.14
CA MET A 250 -12.98 11.11 3.31
C MET A 250 -11.58 10.56 3.04
N THR A 251 -10.72 10.65 4.05
CA THR A 251 -9.37 10.07 4.00
C THR A 251 -9.16 9.13 5.17
N PHE A 252 -8.81 7.89 4.85
CA PHE A 252 -8.53 6.85 5.82
C PHE A 252 -7.03 6.57 5.86
N VAL A 253 -6.51 6.25 7.05
CA VAL A 253 -5.11 5.90 7.27
C VAL A 253 -5.03 4.60 8.05
N ALA A 254 -4.28 3.63 7.55
CA ALA A 254 -3.98 2.41 8.28
C ALA A 254 -2.68 2.55 9.08
N PRO A 255 -2.68 2.28 10.40
CA PRO A 255 -1.44 2.19 11.16
C PRO A 255 -0.58 1.04 10.62
N TYR A 256 0.73 1.16 10.76
CA TYR A 256 1.63 0.07 10.37
C TYR A 256 1.38 -1.17 11.22
N PRO A 257 1.38 -2.37 10.62
CA PRO A 257 1.43 -3.63 11.36
C PRO A 257 2.68 -3.71 12.23
N ARG A 258 2.60 -4.47 13.33
CA ARG A 258 3.65 -4.55 14.36
C ARG A 258 5.06 -4.80 13.81
N ASP A 259 5.18 -5.67 12.83
CA ASP A 259 6.45 -6.01 12.17
C ASP A 259 7.04 -4.83 11.38
N LEU A 260 6.22 -4.18 10.56
CA LEU A 260 6.65 -3.00 9.78
C LEU A 260 6.91 -1.80 10.70
N GLU A 261 6.11 -1.64 11.76
CA GLU A 261 6.31 -0.62 12.79
C GLU A 261 7.63 -0.83 13.55
N ALA A 262 7.98 -2.07 13.87
CA ALA A 262 9.26 -2.39 14.50
C ALA A 262 10.43 -1.97 13.60
N VAL A 263 10.38 -2.29 12.30
CA VAL A 263 11.39 -1.85 11.32
C VAL A 263 11.46 -0.33 11.26
N ARG A 264 10.30 0.36 11.13
CA ARG A 264 10.23 1.83 11.10
C ARG A 264 10.92 2.45 12.32
N CYS A 265 10.54 2.02 13.52
CA CYS A 265 11.08 2.54 14.76
C CYS A 265 12.61 2.34 14.87
N GLN A 266 13.12 1.19 14.45
CA GLN A 266 14.56 0.92 14.53
C GLN A 266 15.35 1.72 13.48
N LEU A 267 14.83 1.81 12.25
CA LEU A 267 15.45 2.63 11.20
C LEU A 267 15.40 4.12 11.52
N ALA A 268 14.27 4.61 12.05
CA ALA A 268 14.15 6.01 12.48
C ALA A 268 15.15 6.36 13.61
N LYS A 269 15.35 5.46 14.57
CA LYS A 269 16.36 5.64 15.64
C LYS A 269 17.78 5.67 15.06
N ALA A 270 18.10 4.78 14.13
CA ALA A 270 19.45 4.64 13.58
C ALA A 270 19.81 5.73 12.57
N PHE A 271 18.88 6.15 11.70
CA PHE A 271 19.16 6.99 10.53
C PHE A 271 18.38 8.30 10.50
N LYS A 272 17.50 8.56 11.48
CA LYS A 272 16.67 9.79 11.56
C LYS A 272 15.73 9.96 10.35
N VAL A 273 15.34 8.86 9.71
CA VAL A 273 14.38 8.80 8.61
C VAL A 273 13.11 8.12 9.09
N ASP A 274 12.00 8.84 9.08
CA ASP A 274 10.70 8.33 9.51
C ASP A 274 9.64 8.65 8.44
N PRO A 275 9.04 7.63 7.81
CA PRO A 275 8.00 7.83 6.80
C PRO A 275 6.73 8.50 7.34
N LEU A 276 6.49 8.44 8.65
CA LEU A 276 5.34 9.09 9.27
C LEU A 276 5.60 10.55 9.69
N ALA A 277 6.88 10.94 9.82
CA ALA A 277 7.26 12.31 10.13
C ALA A 277 7.35 13.21 8.89
N VAL A 278 7.45 12.63 7.70
CA VAL A 278 7.34 13.35 6.44
C VAL A 278 5.86 13.65 6.24
N ALA A 279 5.51 14.88 6.59
CA ALA A 279 4.16 15.41 6.66
C ALA A 279 3.20 14.74 5.68
N ALA A 280 2.01 14.48 6.17
CA ALA A 280 0.86 14.34 5.31
C ALA A 280 0.94 15.41 4.20
N PRO A 281 0.65 15.05 2.96
CA PRO A 281 0.75 15.98 1.86
C PRO A 281 -0.09 17.22 2.18
N ILE A 282 0.60 18.37 2.20
CA ILE A 282 -0.01 19.69 2.22
C ILE A 282 -0.93 19.83 1.02
#